data_fd60e0183898a4ab98e50985d548394e
#
_entry.id   fd60e0183898a4ab98e50985d548394e
#
_cell.length_a   1.000
_cell.length_b   1.000
_cell.length_c   1.000
_cell.angle_alpha   90.00
_cell.angle_beta   90.00
_cell.angle_gamma   90.00
#
_symmetry.space_group_name_H-M   'P 1'
#
loop_
_entity.id
_entity.type
_entity.pdbx_description
1 polymer ?
#
loop_
_entity_poly.entity_id
_entity_poly.type
_entity_poly.pdbx_seq_one_letter_code
_entity_poly.pdbx_strand_id
1 'polypeptide(L)'
;VPDHLDFDVHFNDTRVRDKKYVINSDTDEAIAIIGRGATARNHAEFYNRVWDTIVEDLSQEDLRDKTYKFSSARNKGWSMLDVTFPNVKTTVETKKHKTEIAFRMIAVHAIDGTASPATWFGGIDTFCTNGQITGDWDMVRKKNTSGFTVDNFMRELRVAKTNFDLQGKRLQSWADT
;
A
#
# COMPACT_ATOMS: atom_id res chain seq x y z
N VAL A 1 -3.63 1.39 15.34
CA VAL A 1 -4.75 1.03 14.43
C VAL A 1 -5.65 0.08 15.20
N PRO A 2 -6.95 0.39 15.39
CA PRO A 2 -7.85 -0.47 16.14
C PRO A 2 -8.06 -1.81 15.44
N ASP A 3 -8.32 -2.83 16.23
CA ASP A 3 -8.81 -4.09 15.74
C ASP A 3 -10.25 -3.94 15.22
N HIS A 4 -10.68 -4.89 14.43
CA HIS A 4 -12.07 -5.02 14.01
C HIS A 4 -12.66 -6.33 14.49
N LEU A 5 -13.95 -6.31 14.73
CA LEU A 5 -14.72 -7.48 15.14
C LEU A 5 -15.81 -7.78 14.12
N ASP A 6 -16.01 -9.05 13.84
CA ASP A 6 -17.03 -9.53 12.90
C ASP A 6 -18.27 -10.02 13.66
N PHE A 7 -19.45 -9.54 13.28
CA PHE A 7 -20.73 -9.96 13.84
C PHE A 7 -21.72 -10.36 12.77
N ASP A 8 -22.67 -11.22 13.16
CA ASP A 8 -23.77 -11.57 12.28
C ASP A 8 -24.73 -10.39 12.08
N VAL A 9 -25.19 -10.21 10.86
CA VAL A 9 -26.20 -9.20 10.50
C VAL A 9 -27.59 -9.80 10.67
N HIS A 10 -28.49 -9.10 11.35
CA HIS A 10 -29.91 -9.47 11.49
C HIS A 10 -30.79 -8.35 10.93
N PHE A 11 -31.90 -8.74 10.31
CA PHE A 11 -32.97 -7.86 9.92
C PHE A 11 -34.29 -8.45 10.45
N ASN A 12 -34.99 -7.71 11.32
CA ASN A 12 -36.22 -8.19 12.01
C ASN A 12 -36.03 -9.59 12.57
N ASP A 13 -35.03 -9.79 13.43
CA ASP A 13 -34.70 -11.08 14.08
C ASP A 13 -34.28 -12.19 13.10
N THR A 14 -34.25 -11.93 11.82
CA THR A 14 -33.81 -12.89 10.82
C THR A 14 -32.36 -12.65 10.49
N ARG A 15 -31.51 -13.67 10.64
CA ARG A 15 -30.10 -13.63 10.29
C ARG A 15 -29.92 -13.50 8.78
N VAL A 16 -29.16 -12.48 8.34
CA VAL A 16 -28.75 -12.32 6.96
C VAL A 16 -27.50 -13.17 6.71
N ARG A 17 -27.66 -14.31 6.04
CA ARG A 17 -26.66 -15.39 5.98
C ARG A 17 -25.41 -15.03 5.17
N ASP A 18 -25.50 -14.13 4.20
CA ASP A 18 -24.45 -13.75 3.28
C ASP A 18 -23.69 -12.47 3.67
N LYS A 19 -24.03 -11.88 4.83
CA LYS A 19 -23.44 -10.63 5.34
C LYS A 19 -22.89 -10.79 6.74
N LYS A 20 -21.96 -9.91 7.09
CA LYS A 20 -21.44 -9.72 8.44
C LYS A 20 -21.14 -8.25 8.70
N TYR A 21 -21.30 -7.83 9.96
CA TYR A 21 -20.86 -6.52 10.43
C TYR A 21 -19.37 -6.54 10.72
N VAL A 22 -18.71 -5.43 10.41
CA VAL A 22 -17.38 -5.12 10.90
C VAL A 22 -17.49 -3.89 11.78
N ILE A 23 -17.05 -3.98 13.01
CA ILE A 23 -17.06 -2.87 13.97
C ILE A 23 -15.64 -2.54 14.41
N ASN A 24 -15.46 -1.29 14.82
CA ASN A 24 -14.22 -0.81 15.44
C ASN A 24 -14.22 -1.23 16.91
N SER A 25 -13.22 -2.01 17.35
CA SER A 25 -13.13 -2.51 18.73
C SER A 25 -12.90 -1.41 19.78
N ASP A 26 -12.39 -0.25 19.37
CA ASP A 26 -12.13 0.83 20.31
C ASP A 26 -13.36 1.71 20.59
N THR A 27 -14.28 1.79 19.62
CA THR A 27 -15.42 2.71 19.66
C THR A 27 -16.77 2.01 19.64
N ASP A 28 -16.82 0.72 19.41
CA ASP A 28 -18.02 -0.08 19.16
C ASP A 28 -18.89 0.43 18.00
N GLU A 29 -18.33 1.30 17.15
CA GLU A 29 -19.03 1.85 16.00
C GLU A 29 -18.92 0.92 14.78
N ALA A 30 -20.02 0.81 14.04
CA ALA A 30 -20.01 0.06 12.79
C ALA A 30 -19.10 0.71 11.75
N ILE A 31 -18.16 -0.07 11.21
CA ILE A 31 -17.32 0.32 10.07
C ILE A 31 -18.07 0.02 8.76
N ALA A 32 -18.59 -1.20 8.61
CA ALA A 32 -19.23 -1.63 7.37
C ALA A 32 -20.06 -2.91 7.55
N ILE A 33 -20.88 -3.18 6.54
CA ILE A 33 -21.47 -4.49 6.30
C ILE A 33 -20.82 -5.06 5.04
N ILE A 34 -20.14 -6.20 5.18
CA ILE A 34 -19.41 -6.84 4.08
C ILE A 34 -19.97 -8.22 3.78
N GLY A 35 -19.63 -8.76 2.60
CA GLY A 35 -19.98 -10.15 2.26
C GLY A 35 -19.30 -11.14 3.21
N ARG A 36 -19.98 -12.22 3.57
CA ARG A 36 -19.43 -13.23 4.49
C ARG A 36 -18.16 -13.89 3.98
N GLY A 37 -18.00 -14.03 2.67
CA GLY A 37 -16.77 -14.55 2.04
C GLY A 37 -15.62 -13.54 1.98
N ALA A 38 -15.84 -12.27 2.33
CA ALA A 38 -14.78 -11.29 2.43
C ALA A 38 -14.01 -11.53 3.74
N THR A 39 -12.68 -11.49 3.67
CA THR A 39 -11.82 -11.58 4.85
C THR A 39 -11.46 -10.17 5.29
N ALA A 40 -12.06 -9.72 6.38
CA ALA A 40 -11.60 -8.51 7.05
C ALA A 40 -10.30 -8.85 7.78
N ARG A 41 -9.17 -8.33 7.30
CA ARG A 41 -7.87 -8.43 7.96
C ARG A 41 -7.59 -7.15 8.70
N ASN A 42 -6.91 -7.25 9.83
CA ASN A 42 -6.49 -6.06 10.57
C ASN A 42 -5.51 -5.23 9.72
N HIS A 43 -5.65 -3.91 9.74
CA HIS A 43 -4.73 -2.99 9.07
C HIS A 43 -3.28 -3.22 9.51
N ALA A 44 -3.04 -3.42 10.81
CA ALA A 44 -1.70 -3.66 11.34
C ALA A 44 -1.09 -4.94 10.75
N GLU A 45 -1.85 -6.03 10.65
CA GLU A 45 -1.38 -7.28 10.03
C GLU A 45 -0.93 -7.04 8.59
N PHE A 46 -1.73 -6.32 7.80
CA PHE A 46 -1.40 -6.02 6.41
C PHE A 46 -0.13 -5.18 6.29
N TYR A 47 -0.06 -4.05 7.02
CA TYR A 47 1.08 -3.15 6.93
C TYR A 47 2.37 -3.74 7.50
N ASN A 48 2.31 -4.53 8.57
CA ASN A 48 3.47 -5.23 9.09
C ASN A 48 4.04 -6.18 8.04
N ARG A 49 3.20 -6.95 7.36
CA ARG A 49 3.65 -7.86 6.30
C ARG A 49 4.25 -7.13 5.10
N VAL A 50 3.63 -6.04 4.66
CA VAL A 50 4.19 -5.20 3.60
C VAL A 50 5.56 -4.67 4.02
N TRP A 51 5.66 -4.17 5.25
CA TRP A 51 6.89 -3.62 5.81
C TRP A 51 7.99 -4.68 5.91
N ASP A 52 7.70 -5.84 6.49
CA ASP A 52 8.66 -6.94 6.62
C ASP A 52 9.26 -7.32 5.27
N THR A 53 8.42 -7.42 4.22
CA THR A 53 8.88 -7.74 2.87
C THR A 53 9.81 -6.67 2.28
N ILE A 54 9.51 -5.39 2.52
CA ILE A 54 10.36 -4.30 2.03
C ILE A 54 11.70 -4.28 2.77
N VAL A 55 11.68 -4.49 4.09
CA VAL A 55 12.89 -4.46 4.93
C VAL A 55 13.82 -5.63 4.64
N GLU A 56 13.29 -6.79 4.26
CA GLU A 56 14.11 -7.93 3.84
C GLU A 56 15.02 -7.63 2.63
N ASP A 57 14.56 -6.74 1.74
CA ASP A 57 15.21 -6.42 0.47
C ASP A 57 16.01 -5.09 0.49
N LEU A 58 15.90 -4.31 1.56
CA LEU A 58 16.56 -3.03 1.72
C LEU A 58 17.67 -3.09 2.76
N SER A 59 18.81 -2.45 2.47
CA SER A 59 19.89 -2.30 3.44
C SER A 59 19.51 -1.30 4.55
N GLN A 60 20.26 -1.29 5.64
CA GLN A 60 20.10 -0.30 6.70
C GLN A 60 20.33 1.14 6.20
N GLU A 61 21.23 1.30 5.23
CA GLU A 61 21.49 2.58 4.57
C GLU A 61 20.28 3.03 3.75
N ASP A 62 19.64 2.12 3.00
CA ASP A 62 18.43 2.40 2.23
C ASP A 62 17.26 2.83 3.12
N LEU A 63 17.18 2.25 4.32
CA LEU A 63 16.12 2.53 5.29
C LEU A 63 16.36 3.82 6.09
N ARG A 64 17.58 4.38 6.05
CA ARG A 64 17.89 5.62 6.73
C ARG A 64 17.12 6.77 6.11
N ASP A 65 16.72 7.74 6.92
CA ASP A 65 16.03 8.97 6.53
C ASP A 65 14.67 8.76 5.81
N LYS A 66 14.13 7.53 5.84
CA LYS A 66 12.80 7.27 5.30
C LYS A 66 11.75 8.16 5.97
N THR A 67 10.83 8.65 5.18
CA THR A 67 9.66 9.38 5.67
C THR A 67 8.40 8.58 5.42
N TYR A 68 7.42 8.70 6.33
CA TYR A 68 6.15 8.02 6.15
C TYR A 68 4.97 8.89 6.59
N LYS A 69 3.86 8.71 5.92
CA LYS A 69 2.59 9.33 6.25
C LYS A 69 1.51 8.26 6.29
N PHE A 70 0.84 8.16 7.43
CA PHE A 70 -0.33 7.29 7.57
C PHE A 70 -1.59 8.14 7.52
N SER A 71 -2.60 7.69 6.77
CA SER A 71 -3.90 8.33 6.66
C SER A 71 -5.00 7.30 6.82
N SER A 72 -6.09 7.66 7.48
CA SER A 72 -7.26 6.81 7.61
C SER A 72 -8.54 7.60 7.35
N ALA A 73 -9.59 6.91 6.90
CA ALA A 73 -10.89 7.46 6.62
C ALA A 73 -11.98 6.43 6.94
N ARG A 74 -13.26 6.85 6.84
CA ARG A 74 -14.42 5.97 6.97
C ARG A 74 -14.43 5.21 8.29
N ASN A 75 -14.38 5.94 9.39
CA ASN A 75 -14.28 5.36 10.73
C ASN A 75 -13.16 4.32 10.86
N LYS A 76 -12.02 4.61 10.25
CA LYS A 76 -10.85 3.73 10.16
C LYS A 76 -11.07 2.42 9.37
N GLY A 77 -12.15 2.33 8.61
CA GLY A 77 -12.40 1.20 7.70
C GLY A 77 -11.52 1.20 6.46
N TRP A 78 -10.91 2.35 6.14
CA TRP A 78 -9.95 2.54 5.06
C TRP A 78 -8.69 3.21 5.58
N SER A 79 -7.53 2.81 5.06
CA SER A 79 -6.25 3.38 5.45
C SER A 79 -5.24 3.35 4.31
N MET A 80 -4.27 4.25 4.39
CA MET A 80 -3.16 4.38 3.44
C MET A 80 -1.87 4.64 4.20
N LEU A 81 -0.83 3.91 3.85
CA LEU A 81 0.55 4.14 4.24
C LEU A 81 1.34 4.59 3.02
N ASP A 82 1.96 5.75 3.11
CA ASP A 82 2.81 6.35 2.09
C ASP A 82 4.23 6.46 2.65
N VAL A 83 5.20 5.82 2.00
CA VAL A 83 6.59 5.77 2.45
C VAL A 83 7.50 6.20 1.31
N THR A 84 8.41 7.13 1.59
CA THR A 84 9.48 7.53 0.68
C THR A 84 10.83 7.11 1.26
N PHE A 85 11.67 6.52 0.41
CA PHE A 85 13.01 6.05 0.73
C PHE A 85 14.04 6.91 -0.02
N PRO A 86 14.52 8.01 0.56
CA PRO A 86 15.37 8.97 -0.15
C PRO A 86 16.74 8.41 -0.52
N ASN A 87 17.20 7.37 0.15
CA ASN A 87 18.47 6.71 -0.12
C ASN A 87 18.36 5.61 -1.20
N VAL A 88 17.15 5.16 -1.52
CA VAL A 88 16.87 4.29 -2.68
C VAL A 88 16.47 5.20 -3.83
N LYS A 89 17.43 5.60 -4.64
CA LYS A 89 17.21 6.59 -5.69
C LYS A 89 17.90 6.26 -7.00
N THR A 90 17.34 6.77 -8.07
CA THR A 90 17.97 6.83 -9.38
C THR A 90 18.19 8.29 -9.76
N THR A 91 19.23 8.54 -10.52
CA THR A 91 19.53 9.88 -11.03
C THR A 91 19.29 9.90 -12.52
N VAL A 92 18.56 10.90 -12.98
CA VAL A 92 18.39 11.20 -14.40
C VAL A 92 19.12 12.50 -14.69
N GLU A 93 20.10 12.44 -15.58
CA GLU A 93 20.97 13.57 -15.89
C GLU A 93 20.78 13.98 -17.36
N THR A 94 20.50 15.24 -17.56
CA THR A 94 20.45 15.88 -18.89
C THR A 94 21.56 16.93 -19.00
N LYS A 95 21.77 17.46 -20.18
CA LYS A 95 22.76 18.54 -20.37
C LYS A 95 22.53 19.78 -19.50
N LYS A 96 21.32 19.99 -19.01
CA LYS A 96 20.92 21.20 -18.28
C LYS A 96 20.47 20.93 -16.83
N HIS A 97 20.03 19.72 -16.53
CA HIS A 97 19.39 19.39 -15.24
C HIS A 97 19.82 18.01 -14.77
N LYS A 98 19.95 17.88 -13.47
CA LYS A 98 20.13 16.62 -12.77
C LYS A 98 18.96 16.47 -11.80
N THR A 99 18.20 15.40 -11.96
CA THR A 99 17.02 15.09 -11.13
C THR A 99 17.27 13.80 -10.36
N GLU A 100 17.07 13.83 -9.08
CA GLU A 100 17.08 12.63 -8.24
C GLU A 100 15.65 12.18 -8.01
N ILE A 101 15.38 10.92 -8.32
CA ILE A 101 14.07 10.27 -8.17
C ILE A 101 14.23 9.25 -7.07
N ALA A 102 13.55 9.48 -5.92
CA ALA A 102 13.54 8.57 -4.80
C ALA A 102 12.45 7.49 -4.96
N PHE A 103 12.71 6.32 -4.44
CA PHE A 103 11.73 5.25 -4.38
C PHE A 103 10.60 5.59 -3.42
N ARG A 104 9.38 5.36 -3.84
CA ARG A 104 8.17 5.59 -3.05
C ARG A 104 7.24 4.39 -3.12
N MET A 105 6.67 4.06 -2.00
CA MET A 105 5.65 3.03 -1.84
C MET A 105 4.37 3.64 -1.28
N ILE A 106 3.24 3.34 -1.89
CA ILE A 106 1.92 3.67 -1.36
C ILE A 106 1.16 2.36 -1.16
N ALA A 107 0.80 2.03 0.07
CA ALA A 107 0.01 0.85 0.40
C ALA A 107 -1.38 1.27 0.90
N VAL A 108 -2.42 0.67 0.35
CA VAL A 108 -3.82 0.91 0.71
C VAL A 108 -4.44 -0.38 1.20
N HIS A 109 -5.17 -0.28 2.28
CA HIS A 109 -5.92 -1.39 2.84
C HIS A 109 -7.30 -0.93 3.32
N ALA A 110 -8.33 -1.72 3.04
CA ALA A 110 -9.69 -1.44 3.48
C ALA A 110 -10.33 -2.70 4.07
N ILE A 111 -10.95 -2.54 5.23
CA ILE A 111 -11.74 -3.57 5.92
C ILE A 111 -13.25 -3.34 5.72
N ASP A 112 -13.61 -2.18 5.19
CA ASP A 112 -14.99 -1.77 4.89
C ASP A 112 -15.50 -2.30 3.53
N GLY A 113 -14.71 -3.09 2.82
CA GLY A 113 -15.05 -3.64 1.52
C GLY A 113 -14.97 -2.65 0.34
N THR A 114 -14.56 -1.40 0.56
CA THR A 114 -14.53 -0.36 -0.48
C THR A 114 -13.31 -0.44 -1.38
N ALA A 115 -12.22 -1.04 -0.92
CA ALA A 115 -11.02 -1.25 -1.69
C ALA A 115 -10.43 -2.64 -1.46
N SER A 116 -9.75 -3.16 -2.47
CA SER A 116 -8.88 -4.32 -2.31
C SER A 116 -7.53 -3.88 -1.77
N PRO A 117 -6.83 -4.71 -0.98
CA PRO A 117 -5.45 -4.46 -0.64
C PRO A 117 -4.63 -4.20 -1.90
N ALA A 118 -3.90 -3.12 -1.90
CA ALA A 118 -3.09 -2.72 -3.04
C ALA A 118 -1.84 -1.98 -2.59
N THR A 119 -0.76 -2.16 -3.33
CA THR A 119 0.48 -1.43 -3.11
C THR A 119 1.00 -0.96 -4.45
N TRP A 120 1.39 0.29 -4.50
CA TRP A 120 2.02 0.92 -5.67
C TRP A 120 3.46 1.25 -5.33
N PHE A 121 4.34 1.01 -6.30
CA PHE A 121 5.73 1.37 -6.26
C PHE A 121 6.06 2.28 -7.44
N GLY A 122 6.85 3.29 -7.19
CA GLY A 122 7.27 4.22 -8.22
C GLY A 122 8.30 5.21 -7.71
N GLY A 123 8.59 6.21 -8.52
CA GLY A 123 9.52 7.28 -8.21
C GLY A 123 8.81 8.57 -7.82
N ILE A 124 9.42 9.31 -6.92
CA ILE A 124 9.05 10.69 -6.63
C ILE A 124 10.26 11.59 -6.88
N ASP A 125 10.06 12.66 -7.62
CA ASP A 125 11.06 13.71 -7.77
C ASP A 125 11.26 14.40 -6.43
N THR A 126 12.47 14.34 -5.89
CA THR A 126 12.81 14.90 -4.58
C THR A 126 12.85 16.42 -4.55
N PHE A 127 12.95 17.06 -5.72
CA PHE A 127 12.91 18.53 -5.85
C PHE A 127 11.51 19.10 -6.04
N CYS A 128 10.54 18.26 -6.39
CA CYS A 128 9.16 18.69 -6.61
C CYS A 128 8.35 18.64 -5.31
N THR A 129 8.16 19.79 -4.67
CA THR A 129 7.40 19.94 -3.42
C THR A 129 5.92 19.53 -3.54
N ASN A 130 5.39 19.46 -4.77
CA ASN A 130 4.01 19.09 -5.05
C ASN A 130 3.78 17.57 -5.09
N GLY A 131 4.81 16.76 -4.82
CA GLY A 131 4.69 15.30 -4.82
C GLY A 131 4.40 14.72 -6.19
N GLN A 132 4.89 15.38 -7.24
CA GLN A 132 4.69 14.95 -8.62
C GLN A 132 5.25 13.54 -8.80
N ILE A 133 4.41 12.65 -9.29
CA ILE A 133 4.75 11.26 -9.58
C ILE A 133 5.40 11.22 -10.95
N THR A 134 6.60 10.67 -11.02
CA THR A 134 7.36 10.53 -12.26
C THR A 134 7.44 9.06 -12.65
N GLY A 135 7.13 8.75 -13.90
CA GLY A 135 7.24 7.41 -14.47
C GLY A 135 6.00 6.52 -14.25
N ASP A 136 6.10 5.28 -14.73
CA ASP A 136 5.08 4.26 -14.54
C ASP A 136 5.11 3.72 -13.13
N TRP A 137 3.93 3.46 -12.57
CA TRP A 137 3.79 2.86 -11.25
C TRP A 137 3.43 1.39 -11.37
N ASP A 138 4.27 0.54 -10.82
CA ASP A 138 3.92 -0.86 -10.65
C ASP A 138 2.89 -1.00 -9.53
N MET A 139 1.76 -1.61 -9.87
CA MET A 139 0.67 -1.83 -8.93
C MET A 139 0.49 -3.31 -8.63
N VAL A 140 0.60 -3.66 -7.37
CA VAL A 140 0.22 -4.98 -6.85
C VAL A 140 -1.14 -4.88 -6.18
N ARG A 141 -2.13 -5.56 -6.72
CA ARG A 141 -3.51 -5.55 -6.21
C ARG A 141 -4.09 -6.95 -6.15
N LYS A 142 -4.67 -7.30 -5.02
CA LYS A 142 -5.38 -8.58 -4.84
C LYS A 142 -6.74 -8.35 -4.19
N LYS A 143 -7.72 -9.19 -4.54
CA LYS A 143 -9.02 -9.18 -3.88
C LYS A 143 -8.87 -9.69 -2.44
N ASN A 144 -9.52 -9.01 -1.50
CA ASN A 144 -9.56 -9.40 -0.09
C ASN A 144 -10.60 -10.51 0.12
N THR A 145 -10.28 -11.73 -0.34
CA THR A 145 -11.11 -12.93 -0.25
C THR A 145 -10.35 -14.03 0.50
N SER A 146 -11.04 -15.11 0.84
CA SER A 146 -10.43 -16.28 1.47
C SER A 146 -9.27 -16.90 0.69
N GLY A 147 -9.22 -16.69 -0.64
CA GLY A 147 -8.09 -17.11 -1.50
C GLY A 147 -6.91 -16.13 -1.53
N PHE A 148 -6.96 -15.01 -0.81
CA PHE A 148 -5.83 -14.10 -0.71
C PHE A 148 -4.72 -14.74 0.14
N THR A 149 -3.56 -14.95 -0.46
CA THR A 149 -2.36 -15.37 0.26
C THR A 149 -1.39 -14.20 0.32
N VAL A 150 -0.91 -13.90 1.52
CA VAL A 150 0.07 -12.85 1.75
C VAL A 150 1.35 -13.13 0.94
N ASP A 151 1.79 -14.39 0.89
CA ASP A 151 3.03 -14.78 0.19
C ASP A 151 3.00 -14.48 -1.31
N ASN A 152 1.86 -14.70 -1.97
CA ASN A 152 1.71 -14.35 -3.38
C ASN A 152 1.77 -12.83 -3.59
N PHE A 153 1.15 -12.07 -2.71
CA PHE A 153 1.20 -10.62 -2.74
C PHE A 153 2.63 -10.11 -2.53
N MET A 154 3.35 -10.68 -1.56
CA MET A 154 4.73 -10.28 -1.24
C MET A 154 5.70 -10.61 -2.38
N ARG A 155 5.49 -11.71 -3.09
CA ARG A 155 6.30 -12.03 -4.28
C ARG A 155 6.14 -10.98 -5.38
N GLU A 156 4.92 -10.51 -5.64
CA GLU A 156 4.66 -9.45 -6.60
C GLU A 156 5.26 -8.11 -6.16
N LEU A 157 5.30 -7.84 -4.84
CA LEU A 157 6.00 -6.67 -4.29
C LEU A 157 7.48 -6.65 -4.64
N ARG A 158 8.17 -7.79 -4.50
CA ARG A 158 9.60 -7.89 -4.85
C ARG A 158 9.85 -7.62 -6.32
N VAL A 159 8.98 -8.13 -7.20
CA VAL A 159 9.06 -7.84 -8.64
C VAL A 159 8.89 -6.36 -8.93
N ALA A 160 7.90 -5.71 -8.32
CA ALA A 160 7.63 -4.29 -8.50
C ALA A 160 8.81 -3.41 -8.05
N LYS A 161 9.44 -3.75 -6.92
CA LYS A 161 10.67 -3.07 -6.48
C LYS A 161 11.81 -3.20 -7.51
N THR A 162 12.03 -4.41 -8.03
CA THR A 162 13.07 -4.65 -9.03
C THR A 162 12.83 -3.82 -10.30
N ASN A 163 11.57 -3.61 -10.69
CA ASN A 163 11.20 -2.81 -11.84
C ASN A 163 11.55 -1.33 -11.67
N PHE A 164 11.59 -0.80 -10.45
CA PHE A 164 11.99 0.58 -10.18
C PHE A 164 13.41 0.88 -10.73
N ASP A 165 14.35 -0.03 -10.51
CA ASP A 165 15.72 0.12 -11.02
C ASP A 165 15.78 0.12 -12.55
N LEU A 166 14.93 -0.70 -13.19
CA LEU A 166 14.81 -0.75 -14.64
C LEU A 166 14.18 0.53 -15.21
N GLN A 167 13.20 1.10 -14.51
CA GLN A 167 12.58 2.38 -14.89
C GLN A 167 13.59 3.53 -14.86
N GLY A 168 14.46 3.57 -13.84
CA GLY A 168 15.54 4.56 -13.77
C GLY A 168 16.44 4.53 -15.00
N LYS A 169 16.83 3.34 -15.45
CA LYS A 169 17.63 3.16 -16.67
C LYS A 169 16.91 3.61 -17.94
N ARG A 170 15.59 3.36 -18.04
CA ARG A 170 14.78 3.84 -19.17
C ARG A 170 14.67 5.37 -19.19
N LEU A 171 14.43 5.99 -18.04
CA LEU A 171 14.37 7.45 -17.95
C LEU A 171 15.68 8.09 -18.36
N GLN A 172 16.82 7.54 -17.94
CA GLN A 172 18.13 8.01 -18.38
C GLN A 172 18.31 7.85 -19.92
N SER A 173 17.92 6.69 -20.47
CA SER A 173 18.00 6.47 -21.92
C SER A 173 17.18 7.48 -22.73
N TRP A 174 16.03 7.91 -22.21
CA TRP A 174 15.23 8.96 -22.86
C TRP A 174 15.86 10.36 -22.71
N ALA A 175 16.51 10.61 -21.58
CA ALA A 175 17.20 11.87 -21.35
C ALA A 175 18.44 12.04 -22.24
N ASP A 176 19.02 10.95 -22.73
CA ASP A 176 20.20 10.92 -23.60
C ASP A 176 19.86 11.10 -25.10
N THR A 177 18.54 11.09 -25.44
CA THR A 177 18.05 11.24 -26.83
C THR A 177 17.74 12.69 -27.14
#